data_5c82107c1ffe485d7af9661d029fb373
#
_entry.id   5c82107c1ffe485d7af9661d029fb373
#
_cell.length_a   1.000
_cell.length_b   1.000
_cell.length_c   1.000
_cell.angle_alpha   90.00
_cell.angle_beta   90.00
_cell.angle_gamma   90.00
#
_symmetry.space_group_name_H-M   'P 1'
#
loop_
_entity.id
_entity.type
_entity.pdbx_description
1 polymer ?
#
loop_
_entity_poly.entity_id
_entity_poly.type
_entity_poly.pdbx_seq_one_letter_code
_entity_poly.pdbx_strand_id
1 'polypeptide(L)'
;MNKALLIFSTSIIFFLFSCGGGSDMERPVYNTDGIIGEWSFVPNCEEYILGIDTIYLANELPDTISIFSNSDNTLSIDAGANTLNASIDINGDFVIRYQSFRAYLDLGIISDTATIYLTGDGNFSSDSLATMNLTFSEPNLPGQIDCTVSLSKLN
;
A
#
# COMPACT_ATOMS: atom_id res chain seq x y z
N MET A 1 68.85 51.73 18.68
CA MET A 1 67.44 51.76 18.24
C MET A 1 67.11 50.38 17.64
N ASN A 2 66.63 49.51 18.46
CA ASN A 2 66.30 48.14 18.03
C ASN A 2 64.78 47.99 17.98
N LYS A 3 64.28 47.78 16.80
CA LYS A 3 62.81 47.47 16.58
C LYS A 3 62.63 45.98 16.72
N ALA A 4 62.02 45.57 17.80
CA ALA A 4 61.59 44.20 17.99
C ALA A 4 60.40 43.89 17.07
N LEU A 5 60.51 42.92 16.17
CA LEU A 5 59.54 42.43 15.31
C LEU A 5 58.72 41.36 16.03
N LEU A 6 57.47 41.69 16.43
CA LEU A 6 56.53 40.75 17.06
C LEU A 6 55.87 39.91 15.96
N ILE A 7 56.27 38.67 15.85
CA ILE A 7 55.67 37.70 14.98
C ILE A 7 54.43 37.14 15.71
N PHE A 8 53.24 37.55 15.29
CA PHE A 8 51.98 36.97 15.74
C PHE A 8 51.76 35.67 14.98
N SER A 9 52.06 34.56 15.62
CA SER A 9 51.71 33.25 15.13
C SER A 9 50.25 33.01 15.39
N THR A 10 49.40 33.25 14.39
CA THR A 10 48.01 32.87 14.42
C THR A 10 47.89 31.38 14.14
N SER A 11 47.73 30.61 15.20
CA SER A 11 47.42 29.20 15.14
C SER A 11 45.97 29.04 14.71
N ILE A 12 45.77 28.78 13.43
CA ILE A 12 44.43 28.42 12.90
C ILE A 12 44.17 26.98 13.33
N ILE A 13 43.38 26.83 14.38
CA ILE A 13 42.83 25.54 14.78
C ILE A 13 41.70 25.22 13.82
N PHE A 14 41.98 24.36 12.83
CA PHE A 14 40.97 23.70 12.03
C PHE A 14 40.19 22.73 12.91
N PHE A 15 39.05 23.17 13.44
CA PHE A 15 38.04 22.25 13.92
C PHE A 15 37.49 21.50 12.70
N LEU A 16 38.06 20.34 12.44
CA LEU A 16 37.40 19.34 11.61
C LEU A 16 36.14 18.91 12.36
N PHE A 17 35.04 19.60 12.08
CA PHE A 17 33.74 19.04 12.33
C PHE A 17 33.64 17.81 11.44
N SER A 18 34.12 16.68 11.97
CA SER A 18 33.74 15.38 11.51
C SER A 18 32.22 15.33 11.68
N CYS A 19 31.49 15.58 10.60
CA CYS A 19 30.08 15.21 10.49
C CYS A 19 30.09 13.69 10.47
N GLY A 20 30.33 13.12 11.66
CA GLY A 20 30.34 11.69 11.89
C GLY A 20 28.95 11.19 11.87
N GLY A 21 28.74 10.22 10.97
CA GLY A 21 27.75 9.18 11.11
C GLY A 21 26.34 9.70 11.31
N GLY A 22 25.63 9.92 10.21
CA GLY A 22 24.21 9.67 10.26
C GLY A 22 24.06 8.22 10.73
N SER A 23 23.71 8.02 12.00
CA SER A 23 23.03 6.80 12.37
C SER A 23 21.84 6.76 11.43
N ASP A 24 21.86 5.85 10.47
CA ASP A 24 20.64 5.43 9.79
C ASP A 24 19.71 5.06 10.94
N MET A 25 18.82 5.98 11.30
CA MET A 25 17.70 5.65 12.16
C MET A 25 16.91 4.66 11.29
N GLU A 26 17.11 3.37 11.56
CA GLU A 26 16.25 2.34 10.99
C GLU A 26 14.83 2.80 11.26
N ARG A 27 14.11 3.05 10.17
CA ARG A 27 12.70 3.41 10.30
C ARG A 27 12.03 2.23 10.98
N PRO A 28 11.24 2.46 12.03
CA PRO A 28 10.51 1.36 12.66
C PRO A 28 9.69 0.64 11.60
N VAL A 29 9.89 -0.66 11.51
CA VAL A 29 9.25 -1.54 10.52
C VAL A 29 8.16 -2.31 11.24
N TYR A 30 7.00 -2.46 10.60
CA TYR A 30 5.95 -3.34 11.09
C TYR A 30 6.44 -4.80 11.04
N ASN A 31 6.16 -5.57 12.10
CA ASN A 31 6.46 -6.99 12.07
C ASN A 31 5.42 -7.71 11.20
N THR A 32 5.81 -8.00 9.96
CA THR A 32 4.94 -8.62 8.97
C THR A 32 4.87 -10.15 9.08
N ASP A 33 5.70 -10.81 9.89
CA ASP A 33 5.77 -12.28 9.97
C ASP A 33 4.43 -12.89 10.33
N GLY A 34 3.67 -12.23 11.21
CA GLY A 34 2.35 -12.69 11.64
C GLY A 34 1.29 -12.60 10.54
N ILE A 35 1.41 -11.65 9.61
CA ILE A 35 0.36 -11.38 8.60
C ILE A 35 0.63 -12.03 7.24
N ILE A 36 1.83 -12.57 6.99
CA ILE A 36 2.15 -13.27 5.74
C ILE A 36 1.35 -14.59 5.66
N GLY A 37 0.81 -14.89 4.48
CA GLY A 37 0.09 -16.13 4.19
C GLY A 37 -1.23 -15.92 3.46
N GLU A 38 -2.06 -16.94 3.52
CA GLU A 38 -3.37 -16.94 2.86
C GLU A 38 -4.46 -16.37 3.79
N TRP A 39 -5.37 -15.63 3.19
CA TRP A 39 -6.45 -14.94 3.88
C TRP A 39 -7.78 -15.16 3.17
N SER A 40 -8.83 -15.44 3.93
CA SER A 40 -10.19 -15.34 3.45
C SER A 40 -10.51 -13.86 3.16
N PHE A 41 -11.13 -13.61 2.03
CA PHE A 41 -11.46 -12.28 1.54
C PHE A 41 -12.98 -12.20 1.37
N VAL A 42 -13.64 -11.44 2.23
CA VAL A 42 -15.10 -11.32 2.23
C VAL A 42 -15.49 -9.88 1.89
N PRO A 43 -15.72 -9.57 0.60
CA PRO A 43 -16.09 -8.23 0.17
C PRO A 43 -17.57 -7.96 0.42
N ASN A 44 -17.87 -6.70 0.79
CA ASN A 44 -19.19 -6.12 0.82
C ASN A 44 -19.14 -4.82 0.02
N CYS A 45 -19.57 -4.87 -1.23
CA CYS A 45 -19.51 -3.76 -2.18
C CYS A 45 -20.87 -3.11 -2.34
N GLU A 46 -20.86 -1.82 -2.64
CA GLU A 46 -22.05 -1.11 -3.07
C GLU A 46 -22.54 -1.64 -4.42
N GLU A 47 -23.84 -1.68 -4.58
CA GLU A 47 -24.48 -2.02 -5.86
C GLU A 47 -24.23 -0.89 -6.86
N TYR A 48 -23.77 -1.23 -8.05
CA TYR A 48 -23.59 -0.27 -9.12
C TYR A 48 -24.70 -0.40 -10.17
N ILE A 49 -25.49 0.66 -10.35
CA ILE A 49 -26.61 0.67 -11.28
C ILE A 49 -26.17 1.30 -12.60
N LEU A 50 -26.19 0.52 -13.67
CA LEU A 50 -25.88 0.96 -15.02
C LEU A 50 -27.16 0.87 -15.90
N GLY A 51 -27.88 1.96 -16.01
CA GLY A 51 -29.15 1.99 -16.73
C GLY A 51 -30.25 1.18 -16.04
N ILE A 52 -30.57 0.02 -16.57
CA ILE A 52 -31.56 -0.92 -15.99
C ILE A 52 -30.89 -2.13 -15.31
N ASP A 53 -29.57 -2.27 -15.47
CA ASP A 53 -28.80 -3.40 -14.95
C ASP A 53 -28.10 -3.02 -13.64
N THR A 54 -27.97 -4.00 -12.75
CA THR A 54 -27.22 -3.86 -11.49
C THR A 54 -26.02 -4.76 -11.54
N ILE A 55 -24.86 -4.18 -11.26
CA ILE A 55 -23.57 -4.88 -11.20
C ILE A 55 -23.24 -5.17 -9.74
N TYR A 56 -22.95 -6.43 -9.44
CA TYR A 56 -22.56 -6.92 -8.13
C TYR A 56 -21.06 -7.26 -8.14
N LEU A 57 -20.20 -6.26 -7.97
CA LEU A 57 -18.76 -6.44 -8.05
C LEU A 57 -18.23 -7.47 -7.03
N ALA A 58 -18.86 -7.59 -5.87
CA ALA A 58 -18.47 -8.56 -4.86
C ALA A 58 -18.42 -10.02 -5.38
N ASN A 59 -19.26 -10.36 -6.35
CA ASN A 59 -19.29 -11.71 -6.93
C ASN A 59 -18.13 -12.00 -7.89
N GLU A 60 -17.44 -10.96 -8.34
CA GLU A 60 -16.32 -11.04 -9.28
C GLU A 60 -14.95 -10.98 -8.57
N LEU A 61 -14.96 -10.69 -7.27
CA LEU A 61 -13.75 -10.62 -6.48
C LEU A 61 -13.39 -12.02 -5.93
N PRO A 62 -12.11 -12.31 -5.66
CA PRO A 62 -11.70 -13.62 -5.16
C PRO A 62 -12.19 -13.84 -3.73
N ASP A 63 -12.42 -15.10 -3.36
CA ASP A 63 -12.75 -15.49 -1.99
C ASP A 63 -11.50 -15.58 -1.07
N THR A 64 -10.32 -15.65 -1.68
CA THR A 64 -9.04 -15.77 -0.99
C THR A 64 -7.98 -14.91 -1.64
N ILE A 65 -7.08 -14.40 -0.81
CA ILE A 65 -5.89 -13.66 -1.24
C ILE A 65 -4.66 -14.20 -0.52
N SER A 66 -3.47 -13.95 -1.07
CA SER A 66 -2.21 -14.21 -0.40
C SER A 66 -1.46 -12.91 -0.14
N ILE A 67 -0.98 -12.74 1.09
CA ILE A 67 -0.22 -11.56 1.50
C ILE A 67 1.24 -11.94 1.66
N PHE A 68 2.12 -11.17 1.03
CA PHE A 68 3.57 -11.30 1.09
C PHE A 68 4.18 -10.00 1.59
N SER A 69 5.22 -10.10 2.40
CA SER A 69 6.02 -8.93 2.79
C SER A 69 7.15 -8.73 1.77
N ASN A 70 7.31 -7.51 1.34
CA ASN A 70 8.47 -7.09 0.59
C ASN A 70 9.42 -6.33 1.54
N SER A 71 10.61 -5.94 1.05
CA SER A 71 11.46 -5.00 1.76
C SER A 71 10.76 -3.63 1.91
N ASP A 72 11.18 -2.84 2.89
CA ASP A 72 10.83 -1.42 3.02
C ASP A 72 9.36 -1.09 3.34
N ASN A 73 8.75 -1.84 4.27
CA ASN A 73 7.36 -1.59 4.71
C ASN A 73 6.34 -1.64 3.56
N THR A 74 6.53 -2.56 2.64
CA THR A 74 5.60 -2.80 1.55
C THR A 74 5.06 -4.22 1.57
N LEU A 75 3.81 -4.37 1.13
CA LEU A 75 3.13 -5.65 1.00
C LEU A 75 2.76 -5.87 -0.47
N SER A 76 2.82 -7.11 -0.90
CA SER A 76 2.15 -7.58 -2.11
C SER A 76 0.93 -8.40 -1.71
N ILE A 77 -0.22 -8.04 -2.24
CA ILE A 77 -1.49 -8.72 -2.02
C ILE A 77 -1.84 -9.39 -3.35
N ASP A 78 -1.69 -10.70 -3.41
CA ASP A 78 -2.02 -11.50 -4.60
C ASP A 78 -3.49 -11.90 -4.54
N ALA A 79 -4.25 -11.39 -5.47
CA ALA A 79 -5.67 -11.64 -5.66
C ALA A 79 -5.91 -12.53 -6.92
N GLY A 80 -5.07 -13.53 -7.12
CA GLY A 80 -5.13 -14.46 -8.24
C GLY A 80 -4.54 -13.87 -9.53
N ALA A 81 -5.39 -13.33 -10.41
CA ALA A 81 -4.92 -12.76 -11.68
C ALA A 81 -4.18 -11.41 -11.51
N ASN A 82 -4.30 -10.77 -10.35
CA ASN A 82 -3.79 -9.43 -10.10
C ASN A 82 -3.03 -9.37 -8.77
N THR A 83 -1.92 -8.64 -8.77
CA THR A 83 -1.14 -8.36 -7.56
C THR A 83 -1.24 -6.87 -7.23
N LEU A 84 -1.68 -6.56 -6.02
CA LEU A 84 -1.76 -5.20 -5.50
C LEU A 84 -0.55 -4.92 -4.62
N ASN A 85 -0.03 -3.71 -4.72
CA ASN A 85 1.06 -3.25 -3.84
C ASN A 85 0.51 -2.26 -2.83
N ALA A 86 0.84 -2.47 -1.56
CA ALA A 86 0.47 -1.61 -0.47
C ALA A 86 1.70 -1.16 0.31
N SER A 87 1.64 0.02 0.92
CA SER A 87 2.58 0.45 1.94
C SER A 87 1.95 0.25 3.31
N ILE A 88 2.70 -0.26 4.26
CA ILE A 88 2.25 -0.51 5.64
C ILE A 88 3.04 0.35 6.62
N ASP A 89 2.40 0.89 7.63
CA ASP A 89 3.03 1.63 8.71
C ASP A 89 3.27 0.75 9.95
N ILE A 90 3.89 1.32 10.98
CA ILE A 90 4.25 0.60 12.22
C ILE A 90 3.04 0.19 13.07
N ASN A 91 1.85 0.71 12.80
CA ASN A 91 0.62 0.40 13.51
C ASN A 91 -0.19 -0.70 12.83
N GLY A 92 0.25 -1.13 11.63
CA GLY A 92 -0.48 -2.08 10.80
C GLY A 92 -1.50 -1.42 9.87
N ASP A 93 -1.52 -0.10 9.79
CA ASP A 93 -2.31 0.61 8.80
C ASP A 93 -1.63 0.51 7.45
N PHE A 94 -2.36 0.14 6.41
CA PHE A 94 -1.81 0.02 5.07
C PHE A 94 -2.62 0.79 4.04
N VAL A 95 -1.93 1.22 2.98
CA VAL A 95 -2.52 1.99 1.88
C VAL A 95 -2.17 1.35 0.55
N ILE A 96 -3.19 1.02 -0.22
CA ILE A 96 -3.09 0.60 -1.62
C ILE A 96 -3.19 1.86 -2.47
N ARG A 97 -2.06 2.30 -3.01
CA ARG A 97 -2.02 3.47 -3.89
C ARG A 97 -2.71 3.15 -5.21
N TYR A 98 -3.04 4.19 -5.95
CA TYR A 98 -3.66 4.09 -7.26
C TYR A 98 -2.92 3.11 -8.17
N GLN A 99 -3.60 2.04 -8.53
CA GLN A 99 -3.12 0.98 -9.42
C GLN A 99 -4.18 0.68 -10.46
N SER A 100 -3.76 0.13 -11.59
CA SER A 100 -4.68 -0.28 -12.65
C SER A 100 -4.40 -1.71 -13.06
N PHE A 101 -5.46 -2.43 -13.38
CA PHE A 101 -5.40 -3.77 -13.94
C PHE A 101 -6.44 -3.94 -15.04
N ARG A 102 -6.26 -4.95 -15.87
CA ARG A 102 -7.23 -5.31 -16.88
C ARG A 102 -8.15 -6.39 -16.34
N ALA A 103 -9.44 -6.14 -16.41
CA ALA A 103 -10.46 -7.12 -16.06
C ALA A 103 -11.40 -7.34 -17.23
N TYR A 104 -11.85 -8.58 -17.42
CA TYR A 104 -12.94 -8.88 -18.31
C TYR A 104 -14.23 -8.59 -17.56
N LEU A 105 -14.99 -7.65 -18.05
CA LEU A 105 -16.30 -7.32 -17.49
C LEU A 105 -17.37 -7.93 -18.39
N ASP A 106 -18.16 -8.85 -17.84
CA ASP A 106 -19.37 -9.33 -18.47
C ASP A 106 -20.56 -8.63 -17.81
N LEU A 107 -21.06 -7.59 -18.46
CA LEU A 107 -22.20 -6.81 -18.00
C LEU A 107 -23.51 -7.29 -18.63
N GLY A 108 -23.50 -8.49 -19.21
CA GLY A 108 -24.67 -9.07 -19.87
C GLY A 108 -24.98 -8.48 -21.25
N ILE A 109 -24.87 -7.17 -21.40
CA ILE A 109 -25.09 -6.45 -22.67
C ILE A 109 -23.77 -6.14 -23.37
N ILE A 110 -22.71 -5.94 -22.59
CA ILE A 110 -21.37 -5.61 -23.06
C ILE A 110 -20.40 -6.55 -22.35
N SER A 111 -19.71 -7.36 -23.14
CA SER A 111 -18.60 -8.21 -22.67
C SER A 111 -17.32 -7.67 -23.28
N ASP A 112 -16.48 -6.99 -22.49
CA ASP A 112 -15.23 -6.42 -22.97
C ASP A 112 -14.17 -6.39 -21.87
N THR A 113 -12.92 -6.20 -22.28
CA THR A 113 -11.80 -6.00 -21.38
C THR A 113 -11.68 -4.52 -21.02
N ALA A 114 -11.97 -4.19 -19.78
CA ALA A 114 -11.86 -2.84 -19.25
C ALA A 114 -10.56 -2.65 -18.44
N THR A 115 -10.12 -1.41 -18.35
CA THR A 115 -9.08 -1.02 -17.40
C THR A 115 -9.72 -0.51 -16.14
N ILE A 116 -9.58 -1.27 -15.07
CA ILE A 116 -10.10 -0.92 -13.75
C ILE A 116 -9.01 -0.25 -12.95
N TYR A 117 -9.33 0.85 -12.31
CA TYR A 117 -8.48 1.54 -11.36
C TYR A 117 -8.93 1.23 -9.94
N LEU A 118 -7.96 1.02 -9.08
CA LEU A 118 -8.16 0.65 -7.68
C LEU A 118 -7.31 1.54 -6.77
N THR A 119 -7.92 1.98 -5.69
CA THR A 119 -7.26 2.51 -4.50
C THR A 119 -7.84 1.84 -3.27
N GLY A 120 -7.15 1.91 -2.15
CA GLY A 120 -7.70 1.39 -0.91
C GLY A 120 -6.83 1.70 0.29
N ASP A 121 -7.37 1.40 1.45
CA ASP A 121 -6.70 1.45 2.74
C ASP A 121 -7.22 0.33 3.64
N GLY A 122 -6.50 0.04 4.69
CA GLY A 122 -6.93 -0.96 5.66
C GLY A 122 -6.06 -1.00 6.89
N ASN A 123 -6.42 -1.89 7.81
CA ASN A 123 -5.70 -2.08 9.06
C ASN A 123 -5.69 -3.55 9.47
N PHE A 124 -4.53 -4.04 9.90
CA PHE A 124 -4.40 -5.32 10.59
C PHE A 124 -4.67 -5.09 12.08
N SER A 125 -5.84 -5.50 12.54
CA SER A 125 -6.19 -5.44 13.97
C SER A 125 -5.49 -6.52 14.79
N SER A 126 -5.01 -7.58 14.15
CA SER A 126 -4.18 -8.65 14.70
C SER A 126 -3.49 -9.44 13.57
N ASP A 127 -2.66 -10.42 13.93
CA ASP A 127 -2.00 -11.33 12.98
C ASP A 127 -3.00 -12.20 12.18
N SER A 128 -4.26 -12.21 12.54
CA SER A 128 -5.29 -13.04 11.94
C SER A 128 -6.55 -12.32 11.48
N LEU A 129 -6.67 -11.02 11.76
CA LEU A 129 -7.84 -10.21 11.39
C LEU A 129 -7.41 -8.87 10.81
N ALA A 130 -8.02 -8.51 9.70
CA ALA A 130 -7.87 -7.18 9.10
C ALA A 130 -9.18 -6.71 8.45
N THR A 131 -9.24 -5.41 8.21
CA THR A 131 -10.28 -4.79 7.39
C THR A 131 -9.63 -3.95 6.30
N MET A 132 -10.33 -3.84 5.17
CA MET A 132 -9.83 -3.08 4.02
C MET A 132 -11.00 -2.38 3.33
N ASN A 133 -10.80 -1.15 2.92
CA ASN A 133 -11.71 -0.41 2.05
C ASN A 133 -11.08 -0.34 0.66
N LEU A 134 -11.84 -0.65 -0.35
CA LEU A 134 -11.41 -0.60 -1.75
C LEU A 134 -12.35 0.29 -2.53
N THR A 135 -11.79 1.15 -3.37
CA THR A 135 -12.54 1.97 -4.31
C THR A 135 -12.12 1.60 -5.72
N PHE A 136 -13.09 1.14 -6.51
CA PHE A 136 -12.93 0.76 -7.91
C PHE A 136 -13.53 1.82 -8.81
N SER A 137 -12.84 2.14 -9.90
CA SER A 137 -13.35 3.04 -10.94
C SER A 137 -12.95 2.56 -12.34
N GLU A 138 -13.77 2.87 -13.32
CA GLU A 138 -13.53 2.65 -14.74
C GLU A 138 -13.78 3.96 -15.48
N PRO A 139 -12.84 4.45 -16.34
CA PRO A 139 -12.91 5.80 -16.92
C PRO A 139 -14.15 6.09 -17.77
N ASN A 140 -14.73 5.05 -18.37
CA ASN A 140 -15.90 5.19 -19.25
C ASN A 140 -17.23 4.97 -18.51
N LEU A 141 -17.18 4.59 -17.23
CA LEU A 141 -18.36 4.43 -16.39
C LEU A 141 -18.47 5.61 -15.42
N PRO A 142 -19.67 6.18 -15.25
CA PRO A 142 -19.87 7.27 -14.30
C PRO A 142 -19.83 6.72 -12.86
N GLY A 143 -19.01 7.35 -12.00
CA GLY A 143 -18.94 7.01 -10.58
C GLY A 143 -17.85 5.99 -10.23
N GLN A 144 -17.97 5.46 -9.03
CA GLN A 144 -17.06 4.48 -8.43
C GLN A 144 -17.85 3.44 -7.66
N ILE A 145 -17.23 2.33 -7.33
CA ILE A 145 -17.79 1.28 -6.46
C ILE A 145 -16.92 1.17 -5.24
N ASP A 146 -17.50 1.40 -4.07
CA ASP A 146 -16.81 1.26 -2.80
C ASP A 146 -17.15 -0.09 -2.18
N CYS A 147 -16.11 -0.77 -1.69
CA CYS A 147 -16.19 -2.07 -1.06
C CYS A 147 -15.52 -2.01 0.32
N THR A 148 -16.21 -2.52 1.32
CA THR A 148 -15.59 -2.86 2.61
C THR A 148 -15.29 -4.36 2.63
N VAL A 149 -14.08 -4.74 2.99
CA VAL A 149 -13.62 -6.13 2.99
C VAL A 149 -13.24 -6.56 4.40
N SER A 150 -13.75 -7.69 4.82
CA SER A 150 -13.28 -8.38 6.03
C SER A 150 -12.28 -9.44 5.65
N LEU A 151 -11.13 -9.44 6.33
CA LEU A 151 -10.05 -10.39 6.12
C LEU A 151 -9.85 -11.25 7.37
N SER A 152 -9.72 -12.57 7.17
CA SER A 152 -9.33 -13.50 8.23
C SER A 152 -8.29 -14.47 7.71
N LYS A 153 -7.20 -14.66 8.49
CA LYS A 153 -6.10 -15.52 8.09
C LYS A 153 -6.54 -16.97 8.05
N LEU A 154 -6.19 -17.67 6.99
CA LEU A 154 -6.40 -19.10 6.85
C LEU A 154 -5.24 -19.86 7.51
N ASN A 155 -5.53 -20.94 8.22
CA ASN A 155 -4.54 -21.77 8.92
C ASN A 155 -3.91 -22.80 7.97
#